data_5c422a2a14c91e8d5a6b01311b411cf4
#
_entry.id   5c422a2a14c91e8d5a6b01311b411cf4
#
_cell.length_a   1.000
_cell.length_b   1.000
_cell.length_c   1.000
_cell.angle_alpha   90.00
_cell.angle_beta   90.00
_cell.angle_gamma   90.00
#
_symmetry.space_group_name_H-M   'P 1'
#
loop_
_entity.id
_entity.type
_entity.pdbx_description
1 polymer ?
#
loop_
_entity_poly.entity_id
_entity_poly.type
_entity_poly.pdbx_seq_one_letter_code
_entity_poly.pdbx_strand_id
1 'polypeptide(L)'
;WVKIFSILWNKNDELSHLFNLLVNEYKKIQFETEIYVPFNAVLRDKGTLLKIEWLDSVCRLKHETETDVLVTDVYNAKGQLLSSNFNISTLSALIAELTFVLPKQIAENRHFLNKIDLLDFPGARSREKFKEQEIGTVLPTILRRGKVAYLFNKYSRSLRISSVLFCHH
;
A
#
# COMPACT_ATOMS: atom_id res chain seq x y z
N TRP A 1 8.29 -16.31 11.58
CA TRP A 1 7.69 -14.98 11.85
C TRP A 1 6.21 -15.10 12.22
N VAL A 2 5.38 -15.83 11.46
CA VAL A 2 3.92 -15.94 11.70
C VAL A 2 3.59 -16.37 13.13
N LYS A 3 4.25 -17.39 13.67
CA LYS A 3 4.03 -17.86 15.05
C LYS A 3 4.31 -16.79 16.12
N ILE A 4 5.25 -15.90 15.88
CA ILE A 4 5.61 -14.83 16.82
C ILE A 4 4.61 -13.68 16.70
N PHE A 5 4.36 -13.23 15.48
CA PHE A 5 3.47 -12.08 15.25
C PHE A 5 2.00 -12.38 15.47
N SER A 6 1.56 -13.65 15.29
CA SER A 6 0.16 -14.02 15.49
C SER A 6 -0.36 -13.73 16.91
N ILE A 7 0.54 -13.63 17.88
CA ILE A 7 0.19 -13.25 19.26
C ILE A 7 -0.43 -11.85 19.30
N LEU A 8 0.01 -10.93 18.42
CA LEU A 8 -0.47 -9.55 18.36
C LEU A 8 -1.95 -9.43 17.98
N TRP A 9 -2.50 -10.43 17.30
CA TRP A 9 -3.90 -10.49 16.89
C TRP A 9 -4.61 -11.75 17.40
N ASN A 10 -4.23 -12.20 18.60
CA ASN A 10 -4.86 -13.32 19.29
C ASN A 10 -4.95 -14.59 18.43
N LYS A 11 -3.92 -14.86 17.62
CA LYS A 11 -3.83 -16.02 16.70
C LYS A 11 -4.98 -16.12 15.70
N ASN A 12 -5.63 -15.01 15.37
CA ASN A 12 -6.66 -15.00 14.34
C ASN A 12 -6.09 -15.56 13.02
N ASP A 13 -6.77 -16.54 12.43
CA ASP A 13 -6.29 -17.30 11.28
C ASP A 13 -6.24 -16.45 10.01
N GLU A 14 -7.21 -15.58 9.79
CA GLU A 14 -7.31 -14.74 8.60
C GLU A 14 -6.18 -13.70 8.56
N LEU A 15 -5.92 -13.04 9.70
CA LEU A 15 -4.77 -12.13 9.83
C LEU A 15 -3.44 -12.87 9.71
N SER A 16 -3.34 -14.07 10.27
CA SER A 16 -2.13 -14.88 10.18
C SER A 16 -1.87 -15.34 8.75
N HIS A 17 -2.91 -15.71 8.01
CA HIS A 17 -2.82 -16.08 6.61
C HIS A 17 -2.38 -14.89 5.74
N LEU A 18 -3.06 -13.73 5.88
CA LEU A 18 -2.69 -12.53 5.14
C LEU A 18 -1.24 -12.10 5.44
N PHE A 19 -0.85 -12.12 6.71
CA PHE A 19 0.53 -11.80 7.09
C PHE A 19 1.54 -12.74 6.42
N ASN A 20 1.28 -14.04 6.44
CA ASN A 20 2.16 -15.04 5.82
C ASN A 20 2.27 -14.82 4.30
N LEU A 21 1.15 -14.58 3.64
CA LEU A 21 1.11 -14.26 2.22
C LEU A 21 1.98 -13.03 1.92
N LEU A 22 1.75 -11.94 2.63
CA LEU A 22 2.49 -10.69 2.40
C LEU A 22 3.99 -10.84 2.68
N VAL A 23 4.39 -11.57 3.72
CA VAL A 23 5.81 -11.84 4.02
C VAL A 23 6.47 -12.66 2.92
N ASN A 24 5.78 -13.70 2.40
CA ASN A 24 6.30 -14.52 1.32
C ASN A 24 6.47 -13.72 0.02
N GLU A 25 5.53 -12.84 -0.29
CA GLU A 25 5.63 -11.97 -1.46
C GLU A 25 6.71 -10.88 -1.26
N TYR A 26 6.82 -10.31 -0.06
CA TYR A 26 7.87 -9.34 0.25
C TYR A 26 9.28 -9.95 0.15
N LYS A 27 9.41 -11.24 0.44
CA LYS A 27 10.66 -11.98 0.24
C LYS A 27 11.08 -12.05 -1.23
N LYS A 28 10.13 -12.14 -2.18
CA LYS A 28 10.45 -12.15 -3.62
C LYS A 28 11.13 -10.87 -4.10
N ILE A 29 10.84 -9.76 -3.45
CA ILE A 29 11.51 -8.48 -3.69
C ILE A 29 12.62 -8.19 -2.66
N GLN A 30 13.18 -9.24 -2.08
CA GLN A 30 14.36 -9.20 -1.20
C GLN A 30 14.21 -8.28 0.02
N PHE A 31 12.99 -8.04 0.50
CA PHE A 31 12.67 -7.14 1.60
C PHE A 31 13.12 -5.68 1.36
N GLU A 32 13.22 -5.27 0.11
CA GLU A 32 13.55 -3.88 -0.22
C GLU A 32 12.48 -2.92 0.31
N THR A 33 12.92 -1.82 0.91
CA THR A 33 12.03 -0.80 1.48
C THR A 33 11.59 0.23 0.45
N GLU A 34 12.28 0.29 -0.67
CA GLU A 34 11.99 1.16 -1.82
C GLU A 34 12.15 0.37 -3.10
N ILE A 35 11.12 0.38 -3.90
CA ILE A 35 11.07 -0.35 -5.18
C ILE A 35 10.56 0.57 -6.29
N TYR A 36 10.90 0.22 -7.51
CA TYR A 36 10.53 0.94 -8.72
C TYR A 36 9.70 0.03 -9.63
N VAL A 37 8.65 0.56 -10.17
CA VAL A 37 7.77 -0.16 -11.10
C VAL A 37 7.48 0.71 -12.32
N PRO A 38 7.14 0.12 -13.48
CA PRO A 38 6.70 0.87 -14.64
C PRO A 38 5.45 1.71 -14.34
N PHE A 39 5.35 2.88 -14.95
CA PHE A 39 4.25 3.82 -14.71
C PHE A 39 2.86 3.20 -14.96
N ASN A 40 2.73 2.34 -15.97
CA ASN A 40 1.50 1.63 -16.29
C ASN A 40 1.07 0.61 -15.21
N ALA A 41 1.95 0.23 -14.30
CA ALA A 41 1.59 -0.57 -13.14
C ALA A 41 0.88 0.28 -12.07
N VAL A 42 1.22 1.57 -12.00
CA VAL A 42 0.71 2.50 -10.98
C VAL A 42 -0.57 3.20 -11.45
N LEU A 43 -0.59 3.67 -12.70
CA LEU A 43 -1.72 4.39 -13.29
C LEU A 43 -2.27 3.61 -14.48
N ARG A 44 -3.56 3.34 -14.47
CA ARG A 44 -4.30 2.61 -15.51
C ARG A 44 -5.59 3.34 -15.81
N ASP A 45 -6.23 3.02 -16.94
CA ASP A 45 -7.50 3.60 -17.37
C ASP A 45 -8.62 3.46 -16.32
N LYS A 46 -8.55 2.43 -15.49
CA LYS A 46 -9.56 2.12 -14.47
C LYS A 46 -9.14 2.47 -13.03
N GLY A 47 -8.08 3.23 -12.84
CA GLY A 47 -7.65 3.68 -11.50
C GLY A 47 -6.17 3.49 -11.19
N THR A 48 -5.79 3.84 -9.97
CA THR A 48 -4.41 3.76 -9.48
C THR A 48 -4.14 2.46 -8.73
N LEU A 49 -2.86 2.17 -8.48
CA LEU A 49 -2.42 1.04 -7.65
C LEU A 49 -3.01 1.08 -6.23
N LEU A 50 -3.45 2.25 -5.75
CA LEU A 50 -4.05 2.43 -4.42
C LEU A 50 -5.56 2.11 -4.40
N LYS A 51 -6.12 1.61 -5.48
CA LYS A 51 -7.53 1.26 -5.56
C LYS A 51 -7.88 0.15 -4.55
N ILE A 52 -8.99 0.33 -3.83
CA ILE A 52 -9.35 -0.58 -2.72
C ILE A 52 -9.68 -1.99 -3.21
N GLU A 53 -10.19 -2.13 -4.41
CA GLU A 53 -10.55 -3.42 -5.01
C GLU A 53 -9.35 -4.36 -5.15
N TRP A 54 -8.13 -3.82 -5.29
CA TRP A 54 -6.91 -4.62 -5.26
C TRP A 54 -6.64 -5.25 -3.89
N LEU A 55 -6.98 -4.52 -2.82
CA LEU A 55 -6.88 -5.05 -1.45
C LEU A 55 -7.92 -6.12 -1.18
N ASP A 56 -9.12 -5.97 -1.75
CA ASP A 56 -10.17 -6.98 -1.65
C ASP A 56 -9.72 -8.30 -2.26
N SER A 57 -9.09 -8.29 -3.43
CA SER A 57 -8.57 -9.49 -4.10
C SER A 57 -7.56 -10.24 -3.23
N VAL A 58 -6.65 -9.50 -2.57
CA VAL A 58 -5.60 -10.11 -1.73
C VAL A 58 -6.17 -10.64 -0.41
N CYS A 59 -7.14 -9.94 0.17
CA CYS A 59 -7.72 -10.29 1.46
C CYS A 59 -8.78 -11.40 1.36
N ARG A 60 -9.38 -11.62 0.20
CA ARG A 60 -10.30 -12.73 0.00
C ARG A 60 -9.52 -14.04 -0.06
N LEU A 61 -9.74 -14.89 0.93
CA LEU A 61 -9.11 -16.21 1.05
C LEU A 61 -9.58 -17.21 -0.02
N LYS A 62 -10.60 -16.88 -0.79
CA LYS A 62 -11.10 -17.70 -1.88
C LYS A 62 -10.38 -17.28 -3.17
N HIS A 63 -9.55 -18.20 -3.67
CA HIS A 63 -9.10 -18.21 -5.05
C HIS A 63 -10.33 -18.38 -5.97
N GLU A 64 -11.05 -17.30 -6.20
CA GLU A 64 -11.83 -17.23 -7.43
C GLU A 64 -10.80 -17.21 -8.54
N THR A 65 -10.94 -18.11 -9.49
CA THR A 65 -10.11 -18.21 -10.69
C THR A 65 -10.22 -16.89 -11.46
N GLU A 66 -9.43 -15.89 -11.05
CA GLU A 66 -9.29 -14.66 -11.84
C GLU A 66 -8.51 -15.01 -13.10
N THR A 67 -9.21 -15.00 -14.21
CA THR A 67 -8.66 -15.25 -15.54
C THR A 67 -7.69 -14.16 -16.00
N ASP A 68 -7.64 -13.02 -15.32
CA ASP A 68 -6.77 -11.89 -15.65
C ASP A 68 -5.96 -11.40 -14.43
N VAL A 69 -4.94 -12.18 -14.05
CA VAL A 69 -3.97 -11.74 -13.05
C VAL A 69 -3.08 -10.64 -13.68
N LEU A 70 -3.30 -9.41 -13.23
CA LEU A 70 -2.44 -8.30 -13.65
C LEU A 70 -1.09 -8.37 -12.95
N VAL A 71 -0.01 -8.35 -13.76
CA VAL A 71 1.36 -8.47 -13.28
C VAL A 71 2.23 -7.30 -13.73
N THR A 72 3.34 -7.08 -13.05
CA THR A 72 4.36 -6.08 -13.37
C THR A 72 5.74 -6.55 -12.98
N ASP A 73 6.75 -5.94 -13.59
CA ASP A 73 8.12 -6.10 -13.15
C ASP A 73 8.45 -5.13 -12.02
N VAL A 74 9.29 -5.58 -11.09
CA VAL A 74 9.70 -4.81 -9.92
C VAL A 74 11.22 -4.68 -9.91
N TYR A 75 11.71 -3.46 -9.72
CA TYR A 75 13.14 -3.12 -9.77
C TYR A 75 13.58 -2.48 -8.45
N ASN A 76 14.86 -2.58 -8.14
CA ASN A 76 15.48 -1.82 -7.05
C ASN A 76 15.95 -0.42 -7.54
N ALA A 77 16.49 0.39 -6.62
CA ALA A 77 17.01 1.73 -6.90
C ALA A 77 18.16 1.78 -7.94
N LYS A 78 18.81 0.65 -8.19
CA LYS A 78 19.88 0.51 -9.20
C LYS A 78 19.35 0.09 -10.57
N GLY A 79 18.04 -0.06 -10.73
CA GLY A 79 17.40 -0.54 -11.95
C GLY A 79 17.56 -2.06 -12.18
N GLN A 80 17.97 -2.82 -11.17
CA GLN A 80 18.09 -4.27 -11.27
C GLN A 80 16.71 -4.89 -11.02
N LEU A 81 16.34 -5.86 -11.86
CA LEU A 81 15.12 -6.61 -11.73
C LEU A 81 15.14 -7.46 -10.44
N LEU A 82 14.19 -7.23 -9.56
CA LEU A 82 13.99 -8.01 -8.33
C LEU A 82 13.02 -9.17 -8.56
N SER A 83 11.94 -8.90 -9.28
CA SER A 83 10.92 -9.91 -9.60
C SER A 83 10.25 -9.55 -10.91
N SER A 84 10.07 -10.54 -11.78
CA SER A 84 9.21 -10.45 -12.96
C SER A 84 7.81 -10.99 -12.64
N ASN A 85 6.81 -10.50 -13.37
CA ASN A 85 5.42 -10.94 -13.23
C ASN A 85 4.89 -10.87 -11.79
N PHE A 86 5.26 -9.83 -11.04
CA PHE A 86 4.75 -9.62 -9.69
C PHE A 86 3.28 -9.22 -9.71
N ASN A 87 2.45 -9.88 -8.91
CA ASN A 87 1.01 -9.61 -8.88
C ASN A 87 0.70 -8.20 -8.37
N ILE A 88 -0.08 -7.43 -9.12
CA ILE A 88 -0.40 -6.03 -8.82
C ILE A 88 -1.27 -5.89 -7.55
N SER A 89 -2.19 -6.81 -7.32
CA SER A 89 -3.02 -6.79 -6.11
C SER A 89 -2.14 -6.97 -4.87
N THR A 90 -1.22 -7.93 -4.90
CA THR A 90 -0.25 -8.15 -3.82
C THR A 90 0.70 -6.96 -3.66
N LEU A 91 1.17 -6.39 -4.77
CA LEU A 91 1.98 -5.18 -4.76
C LEU A 91 1.23 -4.03 -4.09
N SER A 92 -0.04 -3.82 -4.46
CA SER A 92 -0.91 -2.83 -3.81
C SER A 92 -1.04 -3.06 -2.31
N ALA A 93 -1.11 -4.32 -1.86
CA ALA A 93 -1.17 -4.64 -0.43
C ALA A 93 0.14 -4.34 0.31
N LEU A 94 1.29 -4.58 -0.31
CA LEU A 94 2.60 -4.33 0.29
C LEU A 94 2.98 -2.85 0.34
N ILE A 95 2.63 -2.07 -0.70
CA ILE A 95 3.00 -0.66 -0.79
C ILE A 95 2.24 0.17 0.25
N ALA A 96 2.95 0.92 1.07
CA ALA A 96 2.37 1.89 2.00
C ALA A 96 2.30 3.29 1.37
N GLU A 97 3.24 3.62 0.48
CA GLU A 97 3.41 4.96 -0.06
C GLU A 97 3.78 4.90 -1.55
N LEU A 98 3.22 5.80 -2.35
CA LEU A 98 3.62 6.05 -3.73
C LEU A 98 4.27 7.43 -3.83
N THR A 99 5.47 7.48 -4.40
CA THR A 99 6.18 8.73 -4.64
C THR A 99 6.23 9.01 -6.14
N PHE A 100 5.76 10.17 -6.55
CA PHE A 100 5.85 10.67 -7.92
C PHE A 100 6.80 11.85 -7.96
N VAL A 101 7.79 11.77 -8.86
CA VAL A 101 8.65 12.91 -9.16
C VAL A 101 7.96 13.75 -10.22
N LEU A 102 7.64 14.99 -9.89
CA LEU A 102 7.00 15.91 -10.83
C LEU A 102 8.00 16.41 -11.88
N PRO A 103 7.62 16.47 -13.16
CA PRO A 103 8.43 17.10 -14.20
C PRO A 103 8.75 18.55 -13.86
N LYS A 104 9.97 19.00 -14.20
CA LYS A 104 10.42 20.38 -13.92
C LYS A 104 9.47 21.45 -14.46
N GLN A 105 8.88 21.23 -15.63
CA GLN A 105 7.92 22.16 -16.26
C GLN A 105 6.69 22.43 -15.37
N ILE A 106 6.23 21.42 -14.60
CA ILE A 106 5.12 21.60 -13.66
C ILE A 106 5.57 22.44 -12.46
N ALA A 107 6.78 22.20 -11.96
CA ALA A 107 7.35 22.93 -10.83
C ALA A 107 7.68 24.38 -11.19
N GLU A 108 8.13 24.66 -12.43
CA GLU A 108 8.39 26.02 -12.93
C GLU A 108 7.14 26.88 -12.96
N ASN A 109 6.00 26.30 -13.33
CA ASN A 109 4.71 27.00 -13.34
C ASN A 109 4.08 27.15 -11.94
N ARG A 110 4.63 26.47 -10.94
CA ARG A 110 4.12 26.48 -9.56
C ARG A 110 5.27 26.48 -8.57
N HIS A 111 5.88 27.66 -8.38
CA HIS A 111 7.12 27.83 -7.59
C HIS A 111 7.09 27.23 -6.19
N PHE A 112 5.92 27.10 -5.56
CA PHE A 112 5.81 26.50 -4.25
C PHE A 112 6.17 25.00 -4.25
N LEU A 113 5.94 24.27 -5.38
CA LEU A 113 6.28 22.84 -5.52
C LEU A 113 7.79 22.58 -5.54
N ASN A 114 8.62 23.61 -5.74
CA ASN A 114 10.08 23.50 -5.60
C ASN A 114 10.55 23.46 -4.15
N LYS A 115 9.67 23.79 -3.20
CA LYS A 115 10.02 23.97 -1.79
C LYS A 115 9.26 23.03 -0.86
N ILE A 116 8.20 22.36 -1.34
CA ILE A 116 7.35 21.52 -0.53
C ILE A 116 7.03 20.22 -1.27
N ASP A 117 6.95 19.14 -0.52
CA ASP A 117 6.35 17.89 -0.96
C ASP A 117 4.87 17.91 -0.59
N LEU A 118 4.02 17.43 -1.49
CA LEU A 118 2.59 17.23 -1.21
C LEU A 118 2.37 15.78 -0.80
N LEU A 119 1.81 15.60 0.38
CA LEU A 119 1.47 14.30 0.92
C LEU A 119 -0.05 14.19 1.05
N ASP A 120 -0.64 13.28 0.27
CA ASP A 120 -2.05 12.95 0.37
C ASP A 120 -2.24 11.70 1.25
N PHE A 121 -3.02 11.86 2.32
CA PHE A 121 -3.48 10.75 3.14
C PHE A 121 -4.90 10.39 2.73
N PRO A 122 -5.16 9.15 2.29
CA PRO A 122 -6.52 8.69 2.08
C PRO A 122 -7.31 8.89 3.38
N GLY A 123 -8.43 9.60 3.31
CA GLY A 123 -9.15 10.15 4.43
C GLY A 123 -9.26 9.24 5.65
N ALA A 124 -8.88 9.78 6.80
CA ALA A 124 -9.05 9.15 8.09
C ALA A 124 -10.56 9.10 8.42
N ARG A 125 -11.22 8.00 8.04
CA ARG A 125 -12.62 7.77 8.43
C ARG A 125 -12.73 7.49 9.93
N SER A 126 -13.90 7.77 10.50
CA SER A 126 -14.25 7.54 11.89
C SER A 126 -13.82 6.15 12.41
N ARG A 127 -13.54 6.08 13.71
CA ARG A 127 -13.24 4.80 14.38
C ARG A 127 -14.46 3.89 14.30
N GLU A 128 -14.40 2.84 13.52
CA GLU A 128 -15.36 1.76 13.55
C GLU A 128 -14.86 0.69 14.51
N LYS A 129 -15.76 0.16 15.33
CA LYS A 129 -15.49 -1.00 16.17
C LYS A 129 -15.83 -2.23 15.34
N PHE A 130 -14.87 -3.09 15.12
CA PHE A 130 -15.08 -4.39 14.46
C PHE A 130 -15.24 -5.45 15.53
N LYS A 131 -16.17 -6.38 15.30
CA LYS A 131 -16.25 -7.60 16.11
C LYS A 131 -15.25 -8.60 15.57
N GLU A 132 -14.65 -9.38 16.45
CA GLU A 132 -13.64 -10.39 16.10
C GLU A 132 -14.12 -11.38 15.04
N GLN A 133 -15.41 -11.70 15.06
CA GLN A 133 -16.07 -12.60 14.10
C GLN A 133 -16.25 -12.03 12.69
N GLU A 134 -16.04 -10.73 12.52
CA GLU A 134 -16.21 -10.00 11.25
C GLU A 134 -14.88 -9.68 10.56
N ILE A 135 -13.75 -10.12 11.12
CA ILE A 135 -12.40 -9.71 10.65
C ILE A 135 -12.21 -10.02 9.17
N GLY A 136 -12.60 -11.18 8.69
CA GLY A 136 -12.44 -11.56 7.28
C GLY A 136 -13.13 -10.62 6.30
N THR A 137 -14.32 -10.15 6.63
CA THR A 137 -15.09 -9.24 5.77
C THR A 137 -14.54 -7.82 5.77
N VAL A 138 -13.90 -7.40 6.87
CA VAL A 138 -13.38 -6.04 7.05
C VAL A 138 -11.86 -5.94 6.86
N LEU A 139 -11.20 -7.06 6.54
CA LEU A 139 -9.75 -7.16 6.42
C LEU A 139 -9.14 -6.13 5.45
N PRO A 140 -9.69 -5.86 4.24
CA PRO A 140 -9.20 -4.81 3.36
C PRO A 140 -9.24 -3.43 4.01
N THR A 141 -10.30 -3.15 4.74
CA THR A 141 -10.47 -1.88 5.46
C THR A 141 -9.45 -1.74 6.58
N ILE A 142 -9.20 -2.82 7.33
CA ILE A 142 -8.18 -2.86 8.39
C ILE A 142 -6.80 -2.61 7.79
N LEU A 143 -6.45 -3.29 6.70
CA LEU A 143 -5.16 -3.13 6.01
C LEU A 143 -4.96 -1.69 5.52
N ARG A 144 -5.95 -1.11 4.87
CA ARG A 144 -5.91 0.29 4.42
C ARG A 144 -5.71 1.26 5.58
N ARG A 145 -6.46 1.09 6.66
CA ARG A 145 -6.33 1.94 7.86
C ARG A 145 -4.97 1.79 8.52
N GLY A 146 -4.45 0.57 8.57
CA GLY A 146 -3.10 0.29 9.07
C GLY A 146 -2.04 1.04 8.27
N LYS A 147 -2.14 1.09 6.95
CA LYS A 147 -1.23 1.86 6.09
C LYS A 147 -1.31 3.37 6.37
N VAL A 148 -2.52 3.93 6.48
CA VAL A 148 -2.71 5.35 6.80
C VAL A 148 -2.12 5.67 8.18
N ALA A 149 -2.39 4.85 9.18
CA ALA A 149 -1.84 5.02 10.53
C ALA A 149 -0.31 4.91 10.54
N TYR A 150 0.25 3.96 9.78
CA TYR A 150 1.70 3.82 9.61
C TYR A 150 2.32 5.08 9.01
N LEU A 151 1.78 5.58 7.90
CA LEU A 151 2.29 6.77 7.22
C LEU A 151 2.19 8.01 8.12
N PHE A 152 1.05 8.21 8.76
CA PHE A 152 0.86 9.32 9.68
C PHE A 152 1.90 9.28 10.82
N ASN A 153 2.10 8.12 11.45
CA ASN A 153 3.12 7.96 12.48
C ASN A 153 4.55 8.19 11.94
N LYS A 154 4.86 7.65 10.75
CA LYS A 154 6.17 7.83 10.10
C LYS A 154 6.49 9.32 9.91
N TYR A 155 5.56 10.07 9.34
CA TYR A 155 5.77 11.49 9.02
C TYR A 155 5.68 12.39 10.26
N SER A 156 4.79 12.09 11.22
CA SER A 156 4.70 12.84 12.47
C SER A 156 5.96 12.68 13.32
N ARG A 157 6.47 11.46 13.46
CA ARG A 157 7.69 11.20 14.25
C ARG A 157 8.95 11.80 13.61
N SER A 158 9.00 11.88 12.29
CA SER A 158 10.12 12.49 11.57
C SER A 158 10.03 14.02 11.46
N LEU A 159 8.99 14.64 12.04
CA LEU A 159 8.71 16.08 11.99
C LEU A 159 8.66 16.63 10.54
N ARG A 160 8.23 15.79 9.60
CA ARG A 160 8.12 16.16 8.17
C ARG A 160 6.80 16.81 7.81
N ILE A 161 5.81 16.79 8.71
CA ILE A 161 4.53 17.49 8.50
C ILE A 161 4.69 18.90 9.03
N SER A 162 4.81 19.87 8.13
CA SER A 162 4.89 21.28 8.48
C SER A 162 3.52 21.97 8.52
N SER A 163 2.57 21.47 7.72
CA SER A 163 1.23 22.04 7.62
C SER A 163 0.22 20.95 7.23
N VAL A 164 -1.00 21.09 7.69
CA VAL A 164 -2.11 20.19 7.35
C VAL A 164 -3.22 21.00 6.71
N LEU A 165 -3.64 20.61 5.51
CA LEU A 165 -4.77 21.19 4.80
C LEU A 165 -5.97 20.23 4.93
N PHE A 166 -7.05 20.71 5.52
CA PHE A 166 -8.31 19.97 5.58
C PHE A 166 -9.20 20.39 4.42
N CYS A 167 -9.45 19.47 3.49
CA CYS A 167 -10.43 19.65 2.43
C CYS A 167 -11.78 19.13 2.92
N HIS A 168 -12.77 20.02 3.02
CA HIS A 168 -14.15 19.69 3.38
C HIS A 168 -15.03 19.90 2.15
N HIS A 169 -15.85 18.91 1.82
CA HIS A 169 -16.90 18.99 0.79
C HIS A 169 -18.25 19.18 1.45
#